data_58e83e61e265e986dd949bb888e2a683
#
_entry.id   58e83e61e265e986dd949bb888e2a683
#
_cell.length_a   1.000
_cell.length_b   1.000
_cell.length_c   1.000
_cell.angle_alpha   90.00
_cell.angle_beta   90.00
_cell.angle_gamma   90.00
#
_symmetry.space_group_name_H-M   'P 1'
#
loop_
_entity.id
_entity.type
_entity.pdbx_description
1 polymer ?
#
loop_
_entity_poly.entity_id
_entity_poly.type
_entity_poly.pdbx_seq_one_letter_code
_entity_poly.pdbx_strand_id
1 'polypeptide(L)'
;KTRGAARFVQDNPANAIYIRCTPVGGTLTAMLRQLGTALKLPATRNRLELSMAIHDRLKGTDKVIIIDEAQNLRFDALEELRSLSDPDDLTGESGTGICLIGNSEVYSRMLGKQEAQFAQQFSRVRFRRRYSTADVKLADVEKLFPTLADGSHGKELAFMTGVCRSKWGIRGAMSVYTNAVRNENTSLDGLRGIAASMGVGVLS
;
A
#
# COMPACT_ATOMS: atom_id res chain seq x y z
N LYS A 1 -5.15 -0.15 -1.26
CA LYS A 1 -3.92 -0.27 -0.48
C LYS A 1 -3.51 1.10 0.07
N THR A 2 -3.02 2.04 -0.76
CA THR A 2 -2.55 3.39 -0.37
C THR A 2 -3.58 4.18 0.46
N ARG A 3 -4.86 4.20 0.06
CA ARG A 3 -5.90 4.88 0.85
C ARG A 3 -6.12 4.26 2.22
N GLY A 4 -6.02 2.93 2.34
CA GLY A 4 -6.09 2.25 3.64
C GLY A 4 -4.91 2.60 4.54
N ALA A 5 -3.69 2.66 3.98
CA ALA A 5 -2.51 3.12 4.70
C ALA A 5 -2.66 4.57 5.18
N ALA A 6 -3.10 5.47 4.28
CA ALA A 6 -3.32 6.87 4.62
C ALA A 6 -4.36 7.04 5.74
N ARG A 7 -5.45 6.27 5.70
CA ARG A 7 -6.46 6.27 6.76
C ARG A 7 -5.91 5.79 8.09
N PHE A 8 -5.16 4.69 8.08
CA PHE A 8 -4.52 4.17 9.30
C PHE A 8 -3.59 5.21 9.93
N VAL A 9 -2.81 5.93 9.12
CA VAL A 9 -1.92 7.01 9.62
C VAL A 9 -2.71 8.16 10.21
N GLN A 10 -3.82 8.55 9.58
CA GLN A 10 -4.71 9.59 10.12
C GLN A 10 -5.33 9.20 11.47
N ASP A 11 -5.69 7.92 11.62
CA ASP A 11 -6.27 7.40 12.86
C ASP A 11 -5.22 7.14 13.94
N ASN A 12 -3.92 7.04 13.58
CA ASN A 12 -2.81 6.75 14.49
C ASN A 12 -1.63 7.73 14.31
N PRO A 13 -1.83 9.06 14.39
CA PRO A 13 -0.82 10.06 14.03
C PRO A 13 0.42 10.03 14.94
N ALA A 14 0.30 9.56 16.18
CA ALA A 14 1.40 9.46 17.13
C ALA A 14 2.32 8.25 16.85
N ASN A 15 1.74 7.16 16.33
CA ASN A 15 2.42 5.86 16.26
C ASN A 15 2.69 5.38 14.84
N ALA A 16 2.06 5.97 13.81
CA ALA A 16 2.24 5.56 12.43
C ALA A 16 3.19 6.50 11.67
N ILE A 17 4.22 5.94 11.06
CA ILE A 17 5.14 6.62 10.15
C ILE A 17 4.83 6.10 8.74
N TYR A 18 4.52 7.00 7.80
CA TYR A 18 4.25 6.62 6.42
C TYR A 18 5.32 7.15 5.48
N ILE A 19 5.83 6.24 4.66
CA ILE A 19 6.79 6.55 3.60
C ILE A 19 6.26 5.96 2.29
N ARG A 20 6.25 6.77 1.24
CA ARG A 20 6.00 6.30 -0.11
C ARG A 20 7.33 6.13 -0.85
N CYS A 21 7.67 4.89 -1.14
CA CYS A 21 8.90 4.55 -1.83
C CYS A 21 8.75 4.79 -3.35
N THR A 22 9.53 5.73 -3.89
CA THR A 22 9.66 5.92 -5.35
C THR A 22 10.83 5.09 -5.88
N PRO A 23 10.96 4.88 -7.21
CA PRO A 23 12.12 4.17 -7.77
C PRO A 23 13.47 4.78 -7.37
N VAL A 24 13.56 6.10 -7.24
CA VAL A 24 14.76 6.80 -6.74
C VAL A 24 14.86 6.72 -5.22
N GLY A 25 13.72 6.76 -4.54
CA GLY A 25 13.62 6.74 -3.07
C GLY A 25 13.86 5.36 -2.44
N GLY A 26 14.02 4.30 -3.25
CA GLY A 26 14.20 2.92 -2.77
C GLY A 26 15.62 2.57 -2.31
N THR A 27 16.58 3.46 -2.41
CA THR A 27 17.92 3.26 -1.90
C THR A 27 17.95 3.38 -0.37
N LEU A 28 18.86 2.66 0.28
CA LEU A 28 19.05 2.76 1.74
C LEU A 28 19.19 4.21 2.21
N THR A 29 20.05 4.99 1.56
CA THR A 29 20.26 6.39 1.93
C THR A 29 18.99 7.24 1.80
N ALA A 30 18.21 7.05 0.76
CA ALA A 30 16.97 7.80 0.56
C ALA A 30 15.91 7.40 1.59
N MET A 31 15.78 6.10 1.87
CA MET A 31 14.87 5.58 2.89
C MET A 31 15.22 6.12 4.29
N LEU A 32 16.49 6.04 4.70
CA LEU A 32 16.94 6.58 5.99
C LEU A 32 16.65 8.08 6.12
N ARG A 33 16.88 8.87 5.06
CA ARG A 33 16.56 10.30 5.07
C ARG A 33 15.06 10.56 5.24
N GLN A 34 14.21 9.79 4.57
CA GLN A 34 12.76 9.92 4.71
C GLN A 34 12.32 9.54 6.13
N LEU A 35 12.86 8.46 6.71
CA LEU A 35 12.63 8.07 8.11
C LEU A 35 13.11 9.14 9.08
N GLY A 36 14.33 9.64 8.92
CA GLY A 36 14.88 10.70 9.76
C GLY A 36 14.03 11.96 9.74
N THR A 37 13.55 12.36 8.55
CA THR A 37 12.63 13.51 8.42
C THR A 37 11.30 13.25 9.13
N ALA A 38 10.70 12.07 8.95
CA ALA A 38 9.44 11.70 9.62
C ALA A 38 9.58 11.63 11.14
N LEU A 39 10.75 11.24 11.65
CA LEU A 39 11.09 11.19 13.07
C LEU A 39 11.59 12.54 13.63
N LYS A 40 11.66 13.58 12.79
CA LYS A 40 12.17 14.92 13.13
C LYS A 40 13.60 14.89 13.68
N LEU A 41 14.44 14.01 13.12
CA LEU A 41 15.86 13.95 13.47
C LEU A 41 16.65 15.07 12.78
N PRO A 42 17.77 15.53 13.38
CA PRO A 42 18.66 16.47 12.73
C PRO A 42 19.18 15.94 11.40
N ALA A 43 19.32 16.82 10.43
CA ALA A 43 19.89 16.46 9.14
C ALA A 43 21.38 16.13 9.30
N THR A 44 21.77 14.91 8.95
CA THR A 44 23.17 14.51 8.85
C THR A 44 23.46 13.91 7.47
N ARG A 45 24.70 14.07 6.99
CA ARG A 45 25.19 13.43 5.77
C ARG A 45 25.73 12.03 6.02
N ASN A 46 26.08 11.72 7.27
CA ASN A 46 26.59 10.42 7.69
C ASN A 46 25.44 9.41 7.79
N ARG A 47 25.49 8.41 6.92
CA ARG A 47 24.46 7.37 6.85
C ARG A 47 24.41 6.51 8.10
N LEU A 48 25.58 6.19 8.69
CA LEU A 48 25.67 5.38 9.91
C LEU A 48 25.07 6.12 11.11
N GLU A 49 25.45 7.39 11.28
CA GLU A 49 24.87 8.23 12.35
C GLU A 49 23.36 8.34 12.25
N LEU A 50 22.85 8.49 11.01
CA LEU A 50 21.41 8.59 10.78
C LEU A 50 20.70 7.27 11.09
N SER A 51 21.28 6.13 10.69
CA SER A 51 20.74 4.81 11.02
C SER A 51 20.68 4.60 12.53
N MET A 52 21.78 4.86 13.24
CA MET A 52 21.84 4.76 14.71
C MET A 52 20.80 5.66 15.41
N ALA A 53 20.69 6.92 14.97
CA ALA A 53 19.71 7.84 15.53
C ALA A 53 18.25 7.40 15.28
N ILE A 54 17.98 6.75 14.15
CA ILE A 54 16.66 6.17 13.85
C ILE A 54 16.39 4.99 14.79
N HIS A 55 17.35 4.07 14.96
CA HIS A 55 17.22 2.95 15.88
C HIS A 55 16.93 3.44 17.32
N ASP A 56 17.72 4.38 17.82
CA ASP A 56 17.54 4.94 19.17
C ASP A 56 16.16 5.62 19.33
N ARG A 57 15.69 6.31 18.28
CA ARG A 57 14.39 7.02 18.32
C ARG A 57 13.20 6.07 18.29
N LEU A 58 13.36 4.90 17.71
CA LEU A 58 12.30 3.90 17.58
C LEU A 58 12.30 2.89 18.74
N LYS A 59 13.45 2.69 19.37
CA LYS A 59 13.63 1.74 20.45
C LYS A 59 12.64 1.98 21.60
N GLY A 60 11.99 0.91 22.05
CA GLY A 60 11.01 0.96 23.14
C GLY A 60 9.71 1.72 22.80
N THR A 61 9.42 1.99 21.53
CA THR A 61 8.20 2.67 21.11
C THR A 61 7.24 1.73 20.42
N ASP A 62 5.93 2.02 20.50
CA ASP A 62 4.87 1.33 19.75
C ASP A 62 4.70 1.84 18.30
N LYS A 63 5.77 2.39 17.71
CA LYS A 63 5.69 2.94 16.37
C LYS A 63 5.64 1.84 15.31
N VAL A 64 4.88 2.13 14.25
CA VAL A 64 4.77 1.29 13.05
C VAL A 64 5.23 2.09 11.83
N ILE A 65 6.16 1.53 11.07
CA ILE A 65 6.63 2.10 9.80
C ILE A 65 5.85 1.43 8.66
N ILE A 66 5.15 2.24 7.87
CA ILE A 66 4.40 1.80 6.70
C ILE A 66 5.14 2.27 5.44
N ILE A 67 5.62 1.33 4.66
CA ILE A 67 6.27 1.61 3.37
C ILE A 67 5.30 1.27 2.24
N ASP A 68 4.81 2.29 1.55
CA ASP A 68 4.00 2.10 0.34
C ASP A 68 4.89 2.04 -0.91
N GLU A 69 4.45 1.31 -1.95
CA GLU A 69 5.22 0.99 -3.16
C GLU A 69 6.54 0.25 -2.83
N ALA A 70 6.49 -0.66 -1.87
CA ALA A 70 7.66 -1.38 -1.34
C ALA A 70 8.44 -2.19 -2.39
N GLN A 71 7.86 -2.48 -3.59
CA GLN A 71 8.60 -3.10 -4.69
C GLN A 71 9.76 -2.23 -5.21
N ASN A 72 9.79 -0.94 -4.86
CA ASN A 72 10.89 -0.06 -5.23
C ASN A 72 12.08 -0.12 -4.26
N LEU A 73 11.92 -0.73 -3.07
CA LEU A 73 13.02 -0.86 -2.09
C LEU A 73 14.14 -1.73 -2.66
N ARG A 74 15.38 -1.32 -2.43
CA ARG A 74 16.55 -2.15 -2.67
C ARG A 74 16.79 -3.10 -1.53
N PHE A 75 17.61 -4.12 -1.77
CA PHE A 75 17.89 -5.17 -0.80
C PHE A 75 18.49 -4.60 0.51
N ASP A 76 19.45 -3.71 0.41
CA ASP A 76 20.10 -3.06 1.56
C ASP A 76 19.11 -2.25 2.42
N ALA A 77 18.13 -1.62 1.81
CA ALA A 77 17.07 -0.92 2.52
C ALA A 77 16.10 -1.90 3.22
N LEU A 78 15.81 -3.05 2.62
CA LEU A 78 15.01 -4.10 3.25
C LEU A 78 15.74 -4.73 4.44
N GLU A 79 17.07 -4.94 4.35
CA GLU A 79 17.88 -5.43 5.46
C GLU A 79 17.89 -4.45 6.64
N GLU A 80 17.99 -3.17 6.37
CA GLU A 80 17.89 -2.14 7.43
C GLU A 80 16.52 -2.15 8.10
N LEU A 81 15.43 -2.25 7.33
CA LEU A 81 14.08 -2.38 7.90
C LEU A 81 13.93 -3.66 8.72
N ARG A 82 14.56 -4.75 8.30
CA ARG A 82 14.61 -6.00 9.08
C ARG A 82 15.32 -5.77 10.41
N SER A 83 16.48 -5.13 10.39
CA SER A 83 17.24 -4.80 11.61
C SER A 83 16.40 -3.96 12.58
N LEU A 84 15.64 -2.98 12.10
CA LEU A 84 14.70 -2.19 12.90
C LEU A 84 13.55 -3.04 13.49
N SER A 85 13.18 -4.13 12.84
CA SER A 85 12.09 -5.00 13.29
C SER A 85 12.53 -6.11 14.24
N ASP A 86 13.82 -6.37 14.34
CA ASP A 86 14.36 -7.39 15.22
C ASP A 86 14.28 -6.91 16.68
N PRO A 87 13.89 -7.77 17.62
CA PRO A 87 13.98 -7.45 19.05
C PRO A 87 15.44 -7.29 19.47
N ASP A 88 15.66 -6.47 20.46
CA ASP A 88 16.97 -6.38 21.12
C ASP A 88 17.09 -7.52 22.15
N ASP A 89 17.88 -8.54 21.81
CA ASP A 89 18.06 -9.73 22.67
C ASP A 89 18.74 -9.41 24.01
N LEU A 90 19.45 -8.26 24.12
CA LEU A 90 20.12 -7.85 25.34
C LEU A 90 19.19 -7.11 26.30
N THR A 91 18.33 -6.27 25.80
CA THR A 91 17.40 -5.46 26.60
C THR A 91 16.00 -6.07 26.70
N GLY A 92 15.68 -7.04 25.86
CA GLY A 92 14.34 -7.63 25.75
C GLY A 92 13.31 -6.69 25.12
N GLU A 93 13.74 -5.56 24.55
CA GLU A 93 12.83 -4.61 23.89
C GLU A 93 12.35 -5.14 22.54
N SER A 94 11.08 -4.91 22.26
CA SER A 94 10.47 -5.32 20.99
C SER A 94 10.99 -4.45 19.84
N GLY A 95 11.20 -5.07 18.68
CA GLY A 95 11.50 -4.34 17.45
C GLY A 95 10.31 -3.52 16.94
N THR A 96 10.61 -2.59 16.04
CA THR A 96 9.61 -1.71 15.42
C THR A 96 8.70 -2.48 14.45
N GLY A 97 7.40 -2.24 14.49
CA GLY A 97 6.46 -2.81 13.54
C GLY A 97 6.70 -2.29 12.13
N ILE A 98 6.87 -3.20 11.15
CA ILE A 98 7.06 -2.84 9.73
C ILE A 98 5.91 -3.38 8.90
N CYS A 99 5.29 -2.52 8.09
CA CYS A 99 4.25 -2.87 7.14
C CYS A 99 4.69 -2.51 5.72
N LEU A 100 4.91 -3.52 4.88
CA LEU A 100 5.26 -3.33 3.46
C LEU A 100 4.01 -3.46 2.59
N ILE A 101 3.69 -2.41 1.84
CA ILE A 101 2.57 -2.36 0.90
C ILE A 101 3.13 -2.22 -0.51
N GLY A 102 2.77 -3.14 -1.40
CA GLY A 102 3.26 -3.11 -2.77
C GLY A 102 2.42 -3.96 -3.73
N ASN A 103 2.94 -4.16 -4.92
CA ASN A 103 2.41 -5.10 -5.90
C ASN A 103 3.03 -6.51 -5.69
N SER A 104 2.70 -7.46 -6.57
CA SER A 104 3.24 -8.83 -6.50
C SER A 104 4.75 -8.93 -6.71
N GLU A 105 5.39 -7.91 -7.30
CA GLU A 105 6.85 -7.87 -7.49
C GLU A 105 7.62 -7.88 -6.18
N VAL A 106 7.06 -7.37 -5.08
CA VAL A 106 7.66 -7.48 -3.75
C VAL A 106 7.96 -8.95 -3.43
N TYR A 107 7.00 -9.83 -3.68
CA TYR A 107 7.16 -11.27 -3.46
C TYR A 107 8.07 -11.92 -4.49
N SER A 108 7.96 -11.56 -5.77
CA SER A 108 8.78 -12.12 -6.84
C SER A 108 10.27 -11.80 -6.63
N ARG A 109 10.58 -10.62 -6.14
CA ARG A 109 11.95 -10.24 -5.77
C ARG A 109 12.46 -11.03 -4.58
N MET A 110 11.59 -11.26 -3.58
CA MET A 110 11.93 -12.06 -2.39
C MET A 110 12.09 -13.55 -2.70
N LEU A 111 11.48 -14.06 -3.79
CA LEU A 111 11.52 -15.47 -4.21
C LEU A 111 12.46 -15.73 -5.40
N GLY A 112 13.20 -14.72 -5.90
CA GLY A 112 14.05 -14.83 -7.09
C GLY A 112 15.43 -15.41 -6.83
N LYS A 113 16.39 -15.17 -7.75
CA LYS A 113 17.77 -15.70 -7.72
C LYS A 113 18.58 -15.44 -6.42
N GLN A 114 18.05 -14.64 -5.51
CA GLN A 114 18.62 -14.35 -4.19
C GLN A 114 17.83 -15.01 -3.05
N GLU A 115 17.20 -16.13 -3.32
CA GLU A 115 16.30 -16.85 -2.42
C GLU A 115 16.89 -17.09 -1.02
N ALA A 116 18.17 -17.45 -0.94
CA ALA A 116 18.85 -17.65 0.34
C ALA A 116 18.99 -16.35 1.16
N GLN A 117 19.25 -15.22 0.50
CA GLN A 117 19.38 -13.92 1.18
C GLN A 117 18.01 -13.39 1.67
N PHE A 118 16.96 -13.62 0.88
CA PHE A 118 15.61 -13.21 1.26
C PHE A 118 14.91 -14.22 2.20
N ALA A 119 15.39 -15.45 2.31
CA ALA A 119 14.80 -16.47 3.18
C ALA A 119 14.76 -16.01 4.66
N GLN A 120 15.79 -15.33 5.13
CA GLN A 120 15.83 -14.76 6.49
C GLN A 120 14.78 -13.66 6.68
N GLN A 121 14.60 -12.79 5.68
CA GLN A 121 13.55 -11.77 5.72
C GLN A 121 12.16 -12.41 5.68
N PHE A 122 12.00 -13.42 4.82
CA PHE A 122 10.73 -14.12 4.65
C PHE A 122 10.27 -14.83 5.91
N SER A 123 11.18 -15.39 6.70
CA SER A 123 10.88 -16.06 7.97
C SER A 123 10.34 -15.10 9.04
N ARG A 124 10.66 -13.81 8.95
CA ARG A 124 10.23 -12.76 9.89
C ARG A 124 8.88 -12.14 9.55
N VAL A 125 8.34 -12.41 8.35
CA VAL A 125 7.03 -11.89 7.94
C VAL A 125 5.92 -12.67 8.64
N ARG A 126 5.33 -12.09 9.68
CA ARG A 126 4.24 -12.70 10.46
C ARG A 126 2.93 -12.77 9.70
N PHE A 127 2.58 -11.72 8.94
CA PHE A 127 1.31 -11.61 8.23
C PHE A 127 1.52 -11.30 6.76
N ARG A 128 0.91 -12.11 5.88
CA ARG A 128 0.94 -11.92 4.43
C ARG A 128 -0.49 -11.86 3.92
N ARG A 129 -0.85 -10.77 3.28
CA ARG A 129 -2.18 -10.64 2.70
C ARG A 129 -2.09 -10.18 1.25
N ARG A 130 -2.66 -10.98 0.36
CA ARG A 130 -2.85 -10.61 -1.04
C ARG A 130 -4.28 -10.10 -1.20
N TYR A 131 -4.42 -9.05 -1.99
CA TYR A 131 -5.71 -8.54 -2.43
C TYR A 131 -5.73 -8.57 -3.94
N SER A 132 -6.71 -9.24 -4.52
CA SER A 132 -6.96 -9.26 -5.95
C SER A 132 -8.24 -8.48 -6.26
N THR A 133 -8.44 -8.12 -7.53
CA THR A 133 -9.70 -7.53 -7.97
C THR A 133 -10.88 -8.49 -7.78
N ALA A 134 -10.63 -9.80 -7.84
CA ALA A 134 -11.64 -10.83 -7.59
C ALA A 134 -12.19 -10.82 -6.15
N ASP A 135 -11.41 -10.30 -5.19
CA ASP A 135 -11.81 -10.25 -3.77
C ASP A 135 -12.82 -9.12 -3.47
N VAL A 136 -13.09 -8.25 -4.44
CA VAL A 136 -14.05 -7.14 -4.27
C VAL A 136 -15.46 -7.70 -4.12
N LYS A 137 -16.09 -7.39 -2.99
CA LYS A 137 -17.47 -7.80 -2.68
C LYS A 137 -18.46 -6.72 -3.09
N LEU A 138 -19.72 -7.11 -3.28
CA LEU A 138 -20.80 -6.17 -3.58
C LEU A 138 -20.89 -5.06 -2.51
N ALA A 139 -20.80 -5.42 -1.24
CA ALA A 139 -20.79 -4.45 -0.13
C ALA A 139 -19.64 -3.43 -0.16
N ASP A 140 -18.52 -3.76 -0.82
CA ASP A 140 -17.44 -2.79 -1.05
C ASP A 140 -17.81 -1.81 -2.16
N VAL A 141 -18.49 -2.31 -3.20
CA VAL A 141 -18.94 -1.51 -4.34
C VAL A 141 -20.06 -0.56 -3.94
N GLU A 142 -21.00 -1.02 -3.11
CA GLU A 142 -22.06 -0.17 -2.51
C GLU A 142 -21.47 1.01 -1.72
N LYS A 143 -20.42 0.77 -0.94
CA LYS A 143 -19.71 1.84 -0.23
C LYS A 143 -18.96 2.79 -1.14
N LEU A 144 -18.48 2.32 -2.29
CA LEU A 144 -17.77 3.16 -3.27
C LEU A 144 -18.75 4.02 -4.08
N PHE A 145 -19.95 3.53 -4.33
CA PHE A 145 -20.99 4.17 -5.16
C PHE A 145 -22.31 4.24 -4.40
N PRO A 146 -22.40 5.00 -3.30
CA PRO A 146 -23.57 5.01 -2.43
C PRO A 146 -24.85 5.47 -3.14
N THR A 147 -24.73 6.30 -4.19
CA THR A 147 -25.86 6.74 -5.02
C THR A 147 -26.44 5.64 -5.90
N LEU A 148 -25.72 4.53 -6.12
CA LEU A 148 -26.23 3.35 -6.82
C LEU A 148 -26.70 2.26 -5.86
N ALA A 149 -26.55 2.45 -4.57
CA ALA A 149 -26.84 1.47 -3.53
C ALA A 149 -28.23 1.64 -2.89
N ASP A 150 -29.09 2.49 -3.44
CA ASP A 150 -30.43 2.81 -2.93
C ASP A 150 -31.50 1.73 -3.23
N GLY A 151 -31.09 0.65 -3.91
CA GLY A 151 -31.97 -0.46 -4.29
C GLY A 151 -32.64 -0.29 -5.67
N SER A 152 -32.66 0.92 -6.25
CA SER A 152 -33.28 1.18 -7.57
C SER A 152 -32.30 0.93 -8.74
N HIS A 153 -30.99 0.92 -8.47
CA HIS A 153 -29.90 0.85 -9.46
C HIS A 153 -29.15 -0.50 -9.48
N GLY A 154 -29.88 -1.60 -9.30
CA GLY A 154 -29.27 -2.94 -9.19
C GLY A 154 -28.47 -3.38 -10.43
N LYS A 155 -28.88 -2.97 -11.65
CA LYS A 155 -28.16 -3.29 -12.88
C LYS A 155 -26.87 -2.48 -13.02
N GLU A 156 -26.90 -1.21 -12.68
CA GLU A 156 -25.77 -0.30 -12.64
C GLU A 156 -24.74 -0.77 -11.61
N LEU A 157 -25.19 -1.13 -10.42
CA LEU A 157 -24.35 -1.64 -9.35
C LEU A 157 -23.69 -2.98 -9.74
N ALA A 158 -24.44 -3.89 -10.39
CA ALA A 158 -23.90 -5.14 -10.92
C ALA A 158 -22.83 -4.89 -11.99
N PHE A 159 -23.06 -3.96 -12.92
CA PHE A 159 -22.10 -3.56 -13.93
C PHE A 159 -20.83 -2.99 -13.29
N MET A 160 -20.96 -2.06 -12.34
CA MET A 160 -19.82 -1.47 -11.62
C MET A 160 -19.05 -2.52 -10.82
N THR A 161 -19.73 -3.53 -10.26
CA THR A 161 -19.11 -4.68 -9.61
C THR A 161 -18.25 -5.48 -10.61
N GLY A 162 -18.77 -5.72 -11.81
CA GLY A 162 -18.03 -6.36 -12.91
C GLY A 162 -16.76 -5.59 -13.27
N VAL A 163 -16.86 -4.26 -13.41
CA VAL A 163 -15.69 -3.40 -13.68
C VAL A 163 -14.67 -3.49 -12.53
N CYS A 164 -15.12 -3.40 -11.27
CA CYS A 164 -14.25 -3.52 -10.10
C CYS A 164 -13.47 -4.85 -10.05
N ARG A 165 -14.12 -5.94 -10.47
CA ARG A 165 -13.52 -7.29 -10.49
C ARG A 165 -12.65 -7.56 -11.72
N SER A 166 -12.75 -6.73 -12.75
CA SER A 166 -11.95 -6.85 -13.96
C SER A 166 -10.48 -6.43 -13.74
N LYS A 167 -9.66 -6.56 -14.79
CA LYS A 167 -8.28 -6.05 -14.80
C LYS A 167 -8.16 -4.55 -14.51
N TRP A 168 -9.22 -3.78 -14.70
CA TRP A 168 -9.28 -2.34 -14.46
C TRP A 168 -9.46 -1.99 -12.99
N GLY A 169 -10.03 -2.90 -12.20
CA GLY A 169 -10.18 -2.80 -10.76
C GLY A 169 -10.99 -1.58 -10.31
N ILE A 170 -10.93 -1.30 -9.03
CA ILE A 170 -11.63 -0.16 -8.40
C ILE A 170 -11.26 1.18 -9.07
N ARG A 171 -10.00 1.34 -9.50
CA ARG A 171 -9.55 2.59 -10.14
C ARG A 171 -10.25 2.84 -11.47
N GLY A 172 -10.38 1.81 -12.30
CA GLY A 172 -11.14 1.89 -13.55
C GLY A 172 -12.62 2.18 -13.30
N ALA A 173 -13.23 1.49 -12.33
CA ALA A 173 -14.62 1.72 -11.95
C ALA A 173 -14.85 3.17 -11.48
N MET A 174 -13.99 3.70 -10.61
CA MET A 174 -14.07 5.10 -10.18
C MET A 174 -13.96 6.09 -11.34
N SER A 175 -13.09 5.81 -12.31
CA SER A 175 -12.94 6.66 -13.49
C SER A 175 -14.20 6.64 -14.38
N VAL A 176 -14.77 5.45 -14.63
CA VAL A 176 -16.04 5.32 -15.37
C VAL A 176 -17.15 6.10 -14.68
N TYR A 177 -17.33 5.87 -13.38
CA TYR A 177 -18.37 6.53 -12.60
C TYR A 177 -18.21 8.07 -12.56
N THR A 178 -16.99 8.56 -12.32
CA THR A 178 -16.73 10.01 -12.28
C THR A 178 -17.05 10.68 -13.61
N ASN A 179 -16.73 10.02 -14.75
CA ASN A 179 -17.09 10.54 -16.06
C ASN A 179 -18.60 10.46 -16.33
N ALA A 180 -19.28 9.41 -15.85
CA ALA A 180 -20.74 9.31 -15.96
C ALA A 180 -21.45 10.44 -15.20
N VAL A 181 -21.00 10.73 -13.97
CA VAL A 181 -21.51 11.85 -13.19
C VAL A 181 -21.26 13.21 -13.89
N ARG A 182 -20.07 13.40 -14.47
CA ARG A 182 -19.75 14.63 -15.22
C ARG A 182 -20.62 14.83 -16.47
N ASN A 183 -21.02 13.72 -17.10
CA ASN A 183 -21.90 13.72 -18.27
C ASN A 183 -23.39 13.65 -17.88
N GLU A 184 -23.70 13.79 -16.58
CA GLU A 184 -25.07 13.73 -16.03
C GLU A 184 -25.84 12.47 -16.46
N ASN A 185 -25.14 11.38 -16.75
CA ASN A 185 -25.73 10.13 -17.19
C ASN A 185 -25.10 8.92 -16.46
N THR A 186 -25.68 8.57 -15.32
CA THR A 186 -25.29 7.41 -14.51
C THR A 186 -26.16 6.18 -14.77
N SER A 187 -27.03 6.20 -15.80
CA SER A 187 -27.80 5.03 -16.22
C SER A 187 -26.86 3.91 -16.70
N LEU A 188 -27.37 2.69 -16.76
CA LEU A 188 -26.63 1.54 -17.25
C LEU A 188 -26.00 1.77 -18.63
N ASP A 189 -26.75 2.38 -19.56
CA ASP A 189 -26.27 2.67 -20.90
C ASP A 189 -25.22 3.79 -20.91
N GLY A 190 -25.38 4.80 -20.06
CA GLY A 190 -24.39 5.84 -19.85
C GLY A 190 -23.06 5.28 -19.31
N LEU A 191 -23.13 4.44 -18.28
CA LEU A 191 -21.95 3.77 -17.70
C LEU A 191 -21.25 2.87 -18.71
N ARG A 192 -22.00 2.09 -19.48
CA ARG A 192 -21.46 1.22 -20.56
C ARG A 192 -20.82 2.02 -21.68
N GLY A 193 -21.46 3.09 -22.13
CA GLY A 193 -20.93 3.96 -23.18
C GLY A 193 -19.60 4.59 -22.78
N ILE A 194 -19.51 5.08 -21.55
CA ILE A 194 -18.25 5.64 -21.01
C ILE A 194 -17.19 4.54 -20.84
N ALA A 195 -17.55 3.40 -20.29
CA ALA A 195 -16.63 2.28 -20.16
C ALA A 195 -16.05 1.87 -21.52
N ALA A 196 -16.90 1.77 -22.56
CA ALA A 196 -16.48 1.47 -23.91
C ALA A 196 -15.54 2.54 -24.49
N SER A 197 -15.86 3.83 -24.33
CA SER A 197 -15.02 4.94 -24.80
C SER A 197 -13.65 4.98 -24.12
N MET A 198 -13.57 4.53 -22.89
CA MET A 198 -12.32 4.43 -22.10
C MET A 198 -11.56 3.11 -22.36
N GLY A 199 -12.08 2.20 -23.21
CA GLY A 199 -11.51 0.89 -23.42
C GLY A 199 -11.64 -0.03 -22.18
N VAL A 200 -12.52 0.31 -21.24
CA VAL A 200 -12.81 -0.50 -20.05
C VAL A 200 -13.82 -1.57 -20.44
N GLY A 201 -13.35 -2.65 -21.06
CA GLY A 201 -14.19 -3.80 -21.41
C GLY A 201 -14.50 -4.61 -20.15
N VAL A 202 -15.79 -4.80 -19.87
CA VAL A 202 -16.26 -5.87 -19.00
C VAL A 202 -16.60 -7.02 -19.97
N LEU A 203 -15.92 -8.14 -19.82
CA LEU A 203 -16.34 -9.36 -20.50
C LEU A 203 -17.76 -9.68 -20.00
N SER A 204 -18.70 -9.58 -20.91
CA SER A 204 -20.11 -9.98 -20.71
C SER A 204 -20.21 -11.45 -20.29
#